data_6ea1d59a1a3d69569a4ee8313f02a34f
#
_entry.id   6ea1d59a1a3d69569a4ee8313f02a34f
#
_cell.length_a   1.000
_cell.length_b   1.000
_cell.length_c   1.000
_cell.angle_alpha   90.00
_cell.angle_beta   90.00
_cell.angle_gamma   90.00
#
_symmetry.space_group_name_H-M   'P 1'
#
loop_
_entity.id
_entity.type
_entity.pdbx_description
1 polymer ?
#
loop_
_entity_poly.entity_id
_entity_poly.type
_entity_poly.pdbx_seq_one_letter_code
_entity_poly.pdbx_strand_id
1 'polypeptide(L)'
;MNGLNRWTNRMETTTLLYSIIDSIGKQKIRSELTSDIESSRYYIEMIMANCERRIKAEDEDALGSLCEGILHFMLTVCTLPSSRKVQSNNTVLDIVIPNLQTLKTFPNKSLVICIVKKTNDINQEQFNSVTRFQPENKNLWVISKRPLSIGYINYIICPEEKVKPSFERRNFRDIIVDIQKFLKQTGDKSFRFFQ
;
A
#
# COMPACT_ATOMS: atom_id res chain seq x y z
N MET A 1 14.52 -18.47 17.82
CA MET A 1 13.12 -18.98 17.79
C MET A 1 12.12 -18.07 17.05
N ASN A 2 12.53 -16.92 16.47
CA ASN A 2 11.58 -15.93 15.92
C ASN A 2 11.19 -16.07 14.43
N GLY A 3 11.84 -16.94 13.68
CA GLY A 3 11.58 -17.09 12.23
C GLY A 3 10.31 -17.87 11.90
N LEU A 4 10.09 -19.00 12.55
CA LEU A 4 8.96 -19.89 12.27
C LEU A 4 7.59 -19.21 12.57
N ASN A 5 7.49 -18.47 13.67
CA ASN A 5 6.25 -17.76 14.02
C ASN A 5 5.88 -16.65 13.01
N ARG A 6 6.88 -16.03 12.38
CA ARG A 6 6.67 -14.99 11.37
C ARG A 6 6.09 -15.53 10.06
N TRP A 7 6.50 -16.72 9.65
CA TRP A 7 6.00 -17.38 8.45
C TRP A 7 4.57 -17.89 8.64
N THR A 8 4.27 -18.48 9.79
CA THR A 8 2.91 -18.95 10.14
C THR A 8 1.91 -17.80 10.19
N ASN A 9 2.19 -16.72 10.91
CA ASN A 9 1.31 -15.55 10.99
C ASN A 9 1.04 -14.91 9.63
N ARG A 10 2.07 -14.82 8.77
CA ARG A 10 1.91 -14.25 7.42
C ARG A 10 1.03 -15.12 6.53
N MET A 11 1.15 -16.43 6.63
CA MET A 11 0.34 -17.39 5.86
C MET A 11 -1.12 -17.36 6.32
N GLU A 12 -1.35 -17.26 7.63
CA GLU A 12 -2.68 -17.11 8.22
C GLU A 12 -3.36 -15.80 7.80
N THR A 13 -2.64 -14.68 7.83
CA THR A 13 -3.15 -13.36 7.41
C THR A 13 -3.50 -13.35 5.92
N THR A 14 -2.68 -13.97 5.07
CA THR A 14 -2.93 -14.07 3.64
C THR A 14 -4.16 -14.93 3.35
N THR A 15 -4.30 -16.08 4.02
CA THR A 15 -5.45 -16.98 3.89
C THR A 15 -6.73 -16.29 4.35
N LEU A 16 -6.68 -15.57 5.47
CA LEU A 16 -7.79 -14.78 5.98
C LEU A 16 -8.23 -13.72 4.95
N LEU A 17 -7.29 -12.96 4.43
CA LEU A 17 -7.57 -11.92 3.43
C LEU A 17 -8.30 -12.48 2.22
N TYR A 18 -7.76 -13.55 1.62
CA TYR A 18 -8.39 -14.14 0.43
C TYR A 18 -9.74 -14.77 0.74
N SER A 19 -9.94 -15.38 1.91
CA SER A 19 -11.24 -15.90 2.31
C SER A 19 -12.30 -14.80 2.41
N ILE A 20 -11.92 -13.61 2.88
CA ILE A 20 -12.81 -12.45 2.96
C ILE A 20 -13.11 -11.90 1.57
N ILE A 21 -12.09 -11.73 0.71
CA ILE A 21 -12.27 -11.29 -0.67
C ILE A 21 -13.21 -12.23 -1.43
N ASP A 22 -13.02 -13.53 -1.27
CA ASP A 22 -13.88 -14.54 -1.93
C ASP A 22 -15.32 -14.48 -1.38
N SER A 23 -15.51 -14.25 -0.08
CA SER A 23 -16.85 -14.10 0.52
C SER A 23 -17.59 -12.85 0.06
N ILE A 24 -16.88 -11.76 -0.24
CA ILE A 24 -17.44 -10.52 -0.82
C ILE A 24 -17.78 -10.74 -2.30
N GLY A 25 -17.01 -11.57 -2.97
CA GLY A 25 -17.14 -11.87 -4.39
C GLY A 25 -16.11 -11.14 -5.25
N LYS A 26 -15.02 -11.84 -5.55
CA LYS A 26 -13.88 -11.30 -6.33
C LYS A 26 -14.28 -10.72 -7.69
N GLN A 27 -15.22 -11.37 -8.38
CA GLN A 27 -15.72 -10.90 -9.68
C GLN A 27 -16.54 -9.61 -9.54
N LYS A 28 -17.36 -9.51 -8.48
CA LYS A 28 -18.10 -8.28 -8.16
C LYS A 28 -17.16 -7.11 -7.94
N ILE A 29 -16.15 -7.29 -7.06
CA ILE A 29 -15.13 -6.26 -6.80
C ILE A 29 -14.48 -5.82 -8.11
N ARG A 30 -14.07 -6.77 -8.95
CA ARG A 30 -13.42 -6.48 -10.23
C ARG A 30 -14.33 -5.68 -11.17
N SER A 31 -15.58 -6.09 -11.33
CA SER A 31 -16.54 -5.41 -12.19
C SER A 31 -16.77 -3.97 -11.76
N GLU A 32 -16.99 -3.74 -10.46
CA GLU A 32 -17.26 -2.41 -9.95
C GLU A 32 -16.04 -1.50 -10.04
N LEU A 33 -14.84 -2.00 -9.70
CA LEU A 33 -13.60 -1.22 -9.79
C LEU A 33 -13.19 -0.89 -11.23
N THR A 34 -13.57 -1.72 -12.20
CA THR A 34 -13.36 -1.43 -13.62
C THR A 34 -14.25 -0.27 -14.08
N SER A 35 -15.48 -0.19 -13.54
CA SER A 35 -16.42 0.87 -13.87
C SER A 35 -16.14 2.18 -13.12
N ASP A 36 -15.77 2.05 -11.84
CA ASP A 36 -15.50 3.20 -10.96
C ASP A 36 -14.42 2.87 -9.93
N ILE A 37 -13.23 3.42 -10.13
CA ILE A 37 -12.11 3.20 -9.22
C ILE A 37 -12.33 3.85 -7.83
N GLU A 38 -13.20 4.84 -7.71
CA GLU A 38 -13.55 5.47 -6.43
C GLU A 38 -14.19 4.44 -5.47
N SER A 39 -14.85 3.42 -5.99
CA SER A 39 -15.38 2.29 -5.22
C SER A 39 -14.29 1.50 -4.47
N SER A 40 -13.00 1.67 -4.82
CA SER A 40 -11.88 1.07 -4.08
C SER A 40 -11.87 1.47 -2.60
N ARG A 41 -12.30 2.69 -2.27
CA ARG A 41 -12.40 3.17 -0.89
C ARG A 41 -13.33 2.29 -0.06
N TYR A 42 -14.52 2.02 -0.59
CA TYR A 42 -15.51 1.17 0.05
C TYR A 42 -14.99 -0.26 0.25
N TYR A 43 -14.37 -0.83 -0.78
CA TYR A 43 -13.85 -2.20 -0.69
C TYR A 43 -12.68 -2.34 0.26
N ILE A 44 -11.76 -1.37 0.28
CA ILE A 44 -10.64 -1.36 1.24
C ILE A 44 -11.18 -1.30 2.67
N GLU A 45 -12.11 -0.39 2.97
CA GLU A 45 -12.72 -0.30 4.30
C GLU A 45 -13.45 -1.59 4.69
N MET A 46 -14.25 -2.13 3.78
CA MET A 46 -15.01 -3.35 4.05
C MET A 46 -14.09 -4.55 4.31
N ILE A 47 -13.04 -4.74 3.51
CA ILE A 47 -12.07 -5.83 3.68
C ILE A 47 -11.31 -5.62 4.99
N MET A 48 -10.82 -4.40 5.27
CA MET A 48 -10.13 -4.07 6.51
C MET A 48 -11.00 -4.39 7.73
N ALA A 49 -12.22 -3.87 7.80
CA ALA A 49 -13.12 -4.08 8.93
C ALA A 49 -13.43 -5.58 9.18
N ASN A 50 -13.55 -6.39 8.13
CA ASN A 50 -13.76 -7.84 8.26
C ASN A 50 -12.51 -8.58 8.74
N CYS A 51 -11.31 -8.14 8.34
CA CYS A 51 -10.05 -8.72 8.78
C CYS A 51 -9.72 -8.33 10.23
N GLU A 52 -9.90 -7.05 10.61
CA GLU A 52 -9.58 -6.53 11.94
C GLU A 52 -10.37 -7.24 13.04
N ARG A 53 -11.60 -7.66 12.77
CA ARG A 53 -12.40 -8.46 13.72
C ARG A 53 -11.78 -9.83 14.08
N ARG A 54 -10.83 -10.31 13.27
CA ARG A 54 -10.19 -11.63 13.39
C ARG A 54 -8.70 -11.56 13.70
N ILE A 55 -8.11 -10.38 13.60
CA ILE A 55 -6.70 -10.10 13.92
C ILE A 55 -6.66 -9.42 15.29
N LYS A 56 -5.69 -9.79 16.13
CA LYS A 56 -5.48 -9.10 17.41
C LYS A 56 -5.05 -7.65 17.14
N ALA A 57 -5.69 -6.71 17.82
CA ALA A 57 -5.45 -5.28 17.61
C ALA A 57 -3.99 -4.86 17.83
N GLU A 58 -3.24 -5.59 18.67
CA GLU A 58 -1.83 -5.31 18.97
C GLU A 58 -0.86 -5.90 17.93
N ASP A 59 -1.32 -6.78 17.03
CA ASP A 59 -0.46 -7.43 16.03
C ASP A 59 -0.22 -6.49 14.83
N GLU A 60 0.72 -5.56 15.02
CA GLU A 60 1.10 -4.59 13.97
C GLU A 60 1.73 -5.28 12.74
N ASP A 61 2.43 -6.42 12.92
CA ASP A 61 3.00 -7.20 11.82
C ASP A 61 1.90 -7.82 10.94
N ALA A 62 0.85 -8.38 11.56
CA ALA A 62 -0.29 -8.92 10.84
C ALA A 62 -1.05 -7.80 10.09
N LEU A 63 -1.27 -6.66 10.74
CA LEU A 63 -1.94 -5.51 10.13
C LEU A 63 -1.15 -4.96 8.94
N GLY A 64 0.17 -4.77 9.07
CA GLY A 64 1.02 -4.34 7.95
C GLY A 64 1.04 -5.35 6.80
N SER A 65 1.04 -6.66 7.10
CA SER A 65 0.97 -7.71 6.10
C SER A 65 -0.39 -7.75 5.39
N LEU A 66 -1.47 -7.48 6.12
CA LEU A 66 -2.81 -7.33 5.57
C LEU A 66 -2.87 -6.16 4.57
N CYS A 67 -2.36 -4.99 4.95
CA CYS A 67 -2.34 -3.82 4.07
C CYS A 67 -1.51 -4.07 2.80
N GLU A 68 -0.36 -4.75 2.93
CA GLU A 68 0.44 -5.18 1.78
C GLU A 68 -0.38 -6.08 0.83
N GLY A 69 -1.14 -7.02 1.38
CA GLY A 69 -1.99 -7.92 0.61
C GLY A 69 -3.17 -7.21 -0.06
N ILE A 70 -3.87 -6.34 0.67
CA ILE A 70 -4.99 -5.53 0.15
C ILE A 70 -4.48 -4.65 -0.99
N LEU A 71 -3.39 -3.92 -0.77
CA LEU A 71 -2.84 -3.02 -1.78
C LEU A 71 -2.45 -3.78 -3.05
N HIS A 72 -1.83 -4.95 -2.91
CA HIS A 72 -1.52 -5.80 -4.05
C HIS A 72 -2.77 -6.27 -4.80
N PHE A 73 -3.77 -6.74 -4.09
CA PHE A 73 -5.02 -7.17 -4.69
C PHE A 73 -5.69 -6.01 -5.46
N MET A 74 -5.80 -4.85 -4.84
CA MET A 74 -6.41 -3.67 -5.46
C MET A 74 -5.64 -3.18 -6.69
N LEU A 75 -4.31 -3.09 -6.63
CA LEU A 75 -3.47 -2.72 -7.76
C LEU A 75 -3.66 -3.69 -8.94
N THR A 76 -3.76 -4.99 -8.65
CA THR A 76 -3.97 -6.03 -9.66
C THR A 76 -5.35 -5.91 -10.29
N VAL A 77 -6.40 -5.74 -9.49
CA VAL A 77 -7.78 -5.67 -9.96
C VAL A 77 -8.03 -4.39 -10.76
N CYS A 78 -7.47 -3.26 -10.31
CA CYS A 78 -7.54 -1.98 -11.01
C CYS A 78 -6.56 -1.87 -12.19
N THR A 79 -5.81 -2.95 -12.49
CA THR A 79 -4.79 -2.97 -13.56
C THR A 79 -3.75 -1.85 -13.45
N LEU A 80 -3.46 -1.40 -12.22
CA LEU A 80 -2.46 -0.37 -11.95
C LEU A 80 -1.05 -0.99 -11.98
N PRO A 81 -0.12 -0.50 -12.84
CA PRO A 81 1.21 -1.09 -12.95
C PRO A 81 1.99 -0.91 -11.66
N SER A 82 2.55 -2.00 -11.17
CA SER A 82 3.36 -2.00 -9.96
C SER A 82 4.37 -3.15 -9.94
N SER A 83 5.49 -2.93 -9.27
CA SER A 83 6.47 -3.97 -8.92
C SER A 83 6.57 -4.09 -7.41
N ARG A 84 6.56 -5.32 -6.89
CA ARG A 84 6.60 -5.61 -5.44
C ARG A 84 7.91 -6.25 -5.02
N LYS A 85 8.34 -5.93 -3.78
CA LYS A 85 9.54 -6.53 -3.16
C LYS A 85 10.74 -6.50 -4.09
N VAL A 86 10.94 -5.35 -4.70
CA VAL A 86 12.01 -5.15 -5.67
C VAL A 86 13.31 -4.98 -4.94
N GLN A 87 14.27 -5.86 -5.21
CA GLN A 87 15.61 -5.73 -4.67
C GLN A 87 16.47 -4.85 -5.58
N SER A 88 17.10 -3.83 -5.02
CA SER A 88 18.06 -2.97 -5.71
C SER A 88 19.14 -2.52 -4.73
N ASN A 89 20.42 -2.75 -5.05
CA ASN A 89 21.58 -2.35 -4.25
C ASN A 89 21.44 -2.65 -2.74
N ASN A 90 21.12 -3.90 -2.39
CA ASN A 90 20.88 -4.37 -1.00
C ASN A 90 19.69 -3.73 -0.28
N THR A 91 18.88 -2.93 -0.97
CA THR A 91 17.64 -2.35 -0.43
C THR A 91 16.45 -3.05 -1.06
N VAL A 92 15.47 -3.44 -0.21
CA VAL A 92 14.20 -3.97 -0.67
C VAL A 92 13.17 -2.84 -0.66
N LEU A 93 12.63 -2.54 -1.84
CA LEU A 93 11.52 -1.60 -2.01
C LEU A 93 10.21 -2.39 -1.96
N ASP A 94 9.29 -2.01 -1.07
CA ASP A 94 8.05 -2.78 -0.89
C ASP A 94 7.18 -2.73 -2.14
N ILE A 95 6.89 -1.53 -2.65
CA ILE A 95 6.12 -1.34 -3.88
C ILE A 95 6.69 -0.17 -4.65
N VAL A 96 6.86 -0.35 -5.96
CA VAL A 96 7.30 0.67 -6.90
C VAL A 96 6.27 0.81 -8.03
N ILE A 97 5.88 2.02 -8.35
CA ILE A 97 4.90 2.37 -9.38
C ILE A 97 5.53 3.33 -10.38
N PRO A 98 5.43 3.10 -11.67
CA PRO A 98 4.86 1.90 -12.28
C PRO A 98 5.77 0.67 -12.17
N ASN A 99 7.10 0.83 -12.17
CA ASN A 99 8.08 -0.25 -12.10
C ASN A 99 9.49 0.28 -11.76
N LEU A 100 10.42 -0.64 -11.47
CA LEU A 100 11.80 -0.31 -11.11
C LEU A 100 12.57 0.39 -12.24
N GLN A 101 12.33 0.03 -13.50
CA GLN A 101 13.02 0.64 -14.63
C GLN A 101 12.66 2.13 -14.72
N THR A 102 11.39 2.48 -14.61
CA THR A 102 10.94 3.88 -14.60
C THR A 102 11.52 4.62 -13.38
N LEU A 103 11.56 3.99 -12.20
CA LEU A 103 12.16 4.60 -11.01
C LEU A 103 13.63 4.96 -11.23
N LYS A 104 14.41 4.08 -11.85
CA LYS A 104 15.83 4.32 -12.13
C LYS A 104 16.06 5.42 -13.17
N THR A 105 15.18 5.54 -14.16
CA THR A 105 15.37 6.48 -15.28
C THR A 105 14.68 7.82 -15.04
N PHE A 106 13.50 7.79 -14.41
CA PHE A 106 12.64 8.96 -14.21
C PHE A 106 12.01 8.92 -12.79
N PRO A 107 12.80 9.16 -11.71
CA PRO A 107 12.27 9.09 -10.34
C PRO A 107 11.08 10.03 -10.12
N ASN A 108 11.06 11.19 -10.77
CA ASN A 108 9.94 12.14 -10.69
C ASN A 108 8.61 11.62 -11.28
N LYS A 109 8.66 10.56 -12.10
CA LYS A 109 7.49 9.86 -12.66
C LYS A 109 7.19 8.54 -11.96
N SER A 110 7.87 8.28 -10.86
CA SER A 110 7.74 7.03 -10.13
C SER A 110 7.35 7.30 -8.69
N LEU A 111 6.64 6.35 -8.10
CA LEU A 111 6.21 6.37 -6.72
C LEU A 111 6.81 5.16 -6.00
N VAL A 112 7.35 5.37 -4.82
CA VAL A 112 7.77 4.30 -3.92
C VAL A 112 6.86 4.30 -2.69
N ILE A 113 6.33 3.14 -2.34
CA ILE A 113 5.48 2.96 -1.17
C ILE A 113 6.21 2.04 -0.20
N CYS A 114 6.42 2.52 1.02
CA CYS A 114 7.00 1.78 2.14
C CYS A 114 5.91 1.38 3.12
N ILE A 115 5.95 0.14 3.63
CA ILE A 115 4.97 -0.37 4.60
C ILE A 115 5.67 -0.57 5.94
N VAL A 116 5.33 0.27 6.92
CA VAL A 116 5.84 0.16 8.29
C VAL A 116 5.01 -0.87 9.04
N LYS A 117 5.61 -2.04 9.29
CA LYS A 117 4.93 -3.15 9.98
C LYS A 117 4.92 -3.01 11.49
N LYS A 118 5.95 -2.37 12.05
CA LYS A 118 6.03 -2.05 13.49
C LYS A 118 6.45 -0.61 13.67
N THR A 119 5.71 0.11 14.49
CA THR A 119 6.00 1.54 14.75
C THR A 119 7.39 1.73 15.37
N ASN A 120 7.86 0.76 16.16
CA ASN A 120 9.20 0.80 16.78
C ASN A 120 10.34 0.40 15.81
N ASP A 121 10.02 -0.20 14.66
CA ASP A 121 10.99 -0.63 13.65
C ASP A 121 11.22 0.43 12.57
N ILE A 122 10.89 1.71 12.84
CA ILE A 122 11.23 2.81 11.94
C ILE A 122 12.75 2.96 11.96
N ASN A 123 13.38 2.17 11.09
CA ASN A 123 14.81 2.26 10.92
C ASN A 123 15.12 3.43 9.98
N GLN A 124 15.69 4.50 10.53
CA GLN A 124 16.11 5.66 9.74
C GLN A 124 17.06 5.26 8.60
N GLU A 125 17.89 4.25 8.79
CA GLU A 125 18.76 3.72 7.72
C GLU A 125 17.98 3.13 6.57
N GLN A 126 16.86 2.43 6.84
CA GLN A 126 16.00 1.89 5.79
C GLN A 126 15.37 3.02 4.98
N PHE A 127 14.85 4.07 5.64
CA PHE A 127 14.33 5.24 4.93
C PHE A 127 15.42 5.96 4.15
N ASN A 128 16.59 6.17 4.71
CA ASN A 128 17.74 6.76 4.03
C ASN A 128 18.17 5.93 2.81
N SER A 129 18.04 4.60 2.88
CA SER A 129 18.32 3.72 1.75
C SER A 129 17.29 3.90 0.63
N VAL A 130 16.01 4.03 0.98
CA VAL A 130 14.92 4.23 0.01
C VAL A 130 15.00 5.62 -0.65
N THR A 131 15.35 6.67 0.10
CA THR A 131 15.49 8.04 -0.44
C THR A 131 16.60 8.17 -1.49
N ARG A 132 17.59 7.28 -1.48
CA ARG A 132 18.60 7.22 -2.57
C ARG A 132 18.00 6.82 -3.91
N PHE A 133 16.91 6.03 -3.91
CA PHE A 133 16.19 5.63 -5.11
C PHE A 133 15.08 6.61 -5.48
N GLN A 134 14.40 7.18 -4.48
CA GLN A 134 13.34 8.16 -4.66
C GLN A 134 13.69 9.47 -3.96
N PRO A 135 14.40 10.39 -4.64
CA PRO A 135 14.81 11.66 -4.05
C PRO A 135 13.65 12.66 -3.88
N GLU A 136 12.53 12.44 -4.59
CA GLU A 136 11.36 13.30 -4.52
C GLU A 136 10.50 12.89 -3.32
N ASN A 137 10.57 13.61 -2.20
CA ASN A 137 9.82 13.32 -0.97
C ASN A 137 8.31 13.14 -1.19
N LYS A 138 7.71 13.94 -2.10
CA LYS A 138 6.29 13.83 -2.46
C LYS A 138 5.90 12.51 -3.13
N ASN A 139 6.89 11.81 -3.70
CA ASN A 139 6.74 10.53 -4.39
C ASN A 139 7.19 9.35 -3.52
N LEU A 140 7.52 9.59 -2.26
CA LEU A 140 7.75 8.56 -1.25
C LEU A 140 6.55 8.55 -0.30
N TRP A 141 5.76 7.49 -0.36
CA TRP A 141 4.58 7.31 0.48
C TRP A 141 4.83 6.23 1.52
N VAL A 142 4.30 6.45 2.70
CA VAL A 142 4.49 5.54 3.84
C VAL A 142 3.14 5.08 4.34
N ILE A 143 2.95 3.78 4.48
CA ILE A 143 1.76 3.18 5.10
C ILE A 143 2.13 2.78 6.52
N SER A 144 1.34 3.20 7.50
CA SER A 144 1.55 2.89 8.92
C SER A 144 0.24 2.78 9.67
N LYS A 145 0.27 2.09 10.80
CA LYS A 145 -0.89 1.95 11.68
C LYS A 145 -1.30 3.29 12.29
N ARG A 146 -0.31 4.07 12.72
CA ARG A 146 -0.49 5.36 13.40
C ARG A 146 0.23 6.48 12.65
N PRO A 147 -0.17 7.74 12.86
CA PRO A 147 0.52 8.88 12.29
C PRO A 147 2.00 8.89 12.67
N LEU A 148 2.87 9.11 11.68
CA LEU A 148 4.29 9.26 11.87
C LEU A 148 4.70 10.71 11.69
N SER A 149 5.70 11.16 12.47
CA SER A 149 6.34 12.47 12.30
C SER A 149 7.47 12.36 11.28
N ILE A 150 7.10 12.27 10.00
CA ILE A 150 8.00 12.10 8.86
C ILE A 150 7.67 13.13 7.80
N GLY A 151 8.65 13.56 7.02
CA GLY A 151 8.49 14.52 5.92
C GLY A 151 7.95 13.89 4.62
N TYR A 152 7.15 12.82 4.71
CA TYR A 152 6.61 12.08 3.59
C TYR A 152 5.09 11.97 3.70
N ILE A 153 4.40 11.66 2.61
CA ILE A 153 2.96 11.40 2.64
C ILE A 153 2.72 10.10 3.41
N ASN A 154 1.94 10.19 4.50
CA ASN A 154 1.66 9.07 5.38
C ASN A 154 0.20 8.61 5.27
N TYR A 155 -0.01 7.40 4.76
CA TYR A 155 -1.30 6.73 4.73
C TYR A 155 -1.51 5.96 6.03
N ILE A 156 -2.55 6.34 6.78
CA ILE A 156 -2.86 5.79 8.09
C ILE A 156 -3.93 4.73 7.93
N ILE A 157 -3.66 3.54 8.47
CA ILE A 157 -4.54 2.36 8.35
C ILE A 157 -5.79 2.53 9.21
N CYS A 158 -5.60 2.93 10.47
CA CYS A 158 -6.68 3.13 11.43
C CYS A 158 -6.66 4.60 11.88
N PRO A 159 -7.20 5.52 11.10
CA PRO A 159 -7.24 6.90 11.52
C PRO A 159 -8.15 7.02 12.74
N GLU A 160 -7.60 7.52 13.85
CA GLU A 160 -8.42 7.95 14.97
C GLU A 160 -9.34 9.07 14.45
N GLU A 161 -10.62 9.09 14.83
CA GLU A 161 -11.63 10.05 14.34
C GLU A 161 -11.22 11.52 14.53
N LYS A 162 -10.24 11.79 15.39
CA LYS A 162 -9.72 13.12 15.71
C LYS A 162 -8.53 13.58 14.87
N VAL A 163 -7.96 12.73 14.03
CA VAL A 163 -6.83 13.12 13.18
C VAL A 163 -7.37 13.83 11.94
N LYS A 164 -7.40 15.16 11.97
CA LYS A 164 -7.74 15.94 10.79
C LYS A 164 -6.77 15.59 9.65
N PRO A 165 -7.27 15.25 8.46
CA PRO A 165 -6.41 15.05 7.30
C PRO A 165 -5.56 16.31 7.10
N SER A 166 -4.25 16.16 7.01
CA SER A 166 -3.34 17.20 6.55
C SER A 166 -2.82 16.80 5.18
N PHE A 167 -2.16 17.71 4.47
CA PHE A 167 -1.55 17.39 3.17
C PHE A 167 -0.62 16.16 3.24
N GLU A 168 0.04 15.95 4.38
CA GLU A 168 0.97 14.85 4.61
C GLU A 168 0.29 13.59 5.18
N ARG A 169 -0.91 13.69 5.73
CA ARG A 169 -1.63 12.57 6.37
C ARG A 169 -2.90 12.24 5.61
N ARG A 170 -3.03 11.00 5.19
CA ARG A 170 -4.14 10.49 4.38
C ARG A 170 -4.69 9.20 4.96
N ASN A 171 -5.92 8.86 4.61
CA ASN A 171 -6.50 7.57 4.97
C ASN A 171 -6.02 6.50 3.98
N PHE A 172 -5.68 5.31 4.48
CA PHE A 172 -5.26 4.18 3.64
C PHE A 172 -6.27 3.82 2.56
N ARG A 173 -7.56 3.99 2.81
CA ARG A 173 -8.63 3.74 1.81
C ARG A 173 -8.48 4.57 0.53
N ASP A 174 -7.86 5.74 0.62
CA ASP A 174 -7.73 6.65 -0.52
C ASP A 174 -6.57 6.31 -1.46
N ILE A 175 -5.68 5.40 -1.05
CA ILE A 175 -4.39 5.16 -1.70
C ILE A 175 -4.51 4.76 -3.18
N ILE A 176 -5.51 3.94 -3.55
CA ILE A 176 -5.70 3.47 -4.94
C ILE A 176 -6.10 4.62 -5.87
N VAL A 177 -7.02 5.46 -5.41
CA VAL A 177 -7.46 6.65 -6.14
C VAL A 177 -6.30 7.63 -6.32
N ASP A 178 -5.51 7.81 -5.27
CA ASP A 178 -4.36 8.71 -5.32
C ASP A 178 -3.23 8.17 -6.22
N ILE A 179 -3.01 6.85 -6.25
CA ILE A 179 -2.09 6.21 -7.20
C ILE A 179 -2.57 6.44 -8.65
N GLN A 180 -3.86 6.28 -8.92
CA GLN A 180 -4.40 6.54 -10.25
C GLN A 180 -4.19 8.01 -10.66
N LYS A 181 -4.47 8.96 -9.74
CA LYS A 181 -4.23 10.39 -9.99
C LYS A 181 -2.75 10.67 -10.29
N PHE A 182 -1.85 10.08 -9.50
CA PHE A 182 -0.40 10.20 -9.72
C PHE A 182 -0.01 9.72 -11.13
N LEU A 183 -0.45 8.53 -11.53
CA LEU A 183 -0.15 7.97 -12.85
C LEU A 183 -0.71 8.83 -13.99
N LYS A 184 -1.92 9.37 -13.85
CA LYS A 184 -2.50 10.32 -14.80
C LYS A 184 -1.65 11.60 -14.96
N GLN A 185 -1.18 12.15 -13.84
CA GLN A 185 -0.38 13.37 -13.81
C GLN A 185 1.03 13.18 -14.40
N THR A 186 1.62 12.00 -14.23
CA THR A 186 2.96 11.71 -14.73
C THR A 186 3.00 11.30 -16.21
N GLY A 187 1.81 11.18 -16.83
CA GLY A 187 1.70 10.92 -18.27
C GLY A 187 2.18 9.53 -18.67
N ASP A 188 2.02 8.54 -17.82
CA ASP A 188 2.35 7.16 -18.15
C ASP A 188 1.39 6.64 -19.22
N LYS A 189 1.88 6.62 -20.48
CA LYS A 189 1.11 6.17 -21.65
C LYS A 189 0.79 4.66 -21.64
N SER A 190 1.33 3.90 -20.68
CA SER A 190 0.97 2.50 -20.48
C SER A 190 -0.46 2.32 -19.97
N PHE A 191 -1.08 3.41 -19.48
CA PHE A 191 -2.48 3.47 -19.10
C PHE A 191 -3.36 3.81 -20.28
N ARG A 192 -3.91 2.80 -20.93
CA ARG A 192 -5.12 2.96 -21.73
C ARG A 192 -6.30 2.83 -20.78
N PHE A 193 -6.86 3.95 -20.36
CA PHE A 193 -8.19 3.94 -19.78
C PHE A 193 -9.14 3.46 -20.88
N PHE A 194 -9.81 2.36 -20.66
CA PHE A 194 -11.00 2.06 -21.44
C PHE A 194 -12.00 3.16 -21.08
N GLN A 195 -12.22 4.06 -22.04
CA GLN A 195 -13.33 4.98 -22.04
C GLN A 195 -14.59 4.24 -22.44
#